data_6772f63fd3549a6ceb8c421fdabdeea0
#
_entry.id   6772f63fd3549a6ceb8c421fdabdeea0
#
_cell.length_a   1.000
_cell.length_b   1.000
_cell.length_c   1.000
_cell.angle_alpha   90.00
_cell.angle_beta   90.00
_cell.angle_gamma   90.00
#
_symmetry.space_group_name_H-M   'P 1'
#
loop_
_entity.id
_entity.type
_entity.pdbx_description
1 polymer ?
#
loop_
_entity_poly.entity_id
_entity_poly.type
_entity_poly.pdbx_seq_one_letter_code
_entity_poly.pdbx_strand_id
1 'polypeptide(L)'
;FNFGLKNVNVNLSRIYNQNTTYHTYLELLMACFDLYQRLINNRIEASYLSQFNLKFFIETIYKRANHMLNGYMFPEIAMYMQTPEKYVGAFCVRHDDFRIRIDDIQHDVSAYYSFLMHFDELEEYRKQFSRPSDPEQSDKTQIIEDMLRVFGGSSEGK
;
A
#
# COMPACT_ATOMS: atom_id res chain seq x y z
N PHE A 1 -3.88 -4.99 -18.10
CA PHE A 1 -3.19 -4.12 -17.14
C PHE A 1 -4.02 -2.88 -16.80
N ASN A 2 -4.36 -2.04 -17.79
CA ASN A 2 -5.21 -0.86 -17.61
C ASN A 2 -6.61 -1.19 -17.07
N PHE A 3 -7.18 -2.33 -17.43
CA PHE A 3 -8.47 -2.79 -16.91
C PHE A 3 -8.42 -3.07 -15.41
N GLY A 4 -7.36 -3.72 -14.94
CA GLY A 4 -7.15 -3.99 -13.52
C GLY A 4 -7.02 -2.70 -12.70
N LEU A 5 -6.20 -1.74 -13.19
CA LEU A 5 -6.03 -0.44 -12.55
C LEU A 5 -7.34 0.37 -12.47
N LYS A 6 -8.14 0.34 -13.54
CA LYS A 6 -9.44 1.03 -13.56
C LYS A 6 -10.38 0.45 -12.50
N ASN A 7 -10.43 -0.87 -12.37
CA ASN A 7 -11.25 -1.53 -11.36
C ASN A 7 -10.78 -1.23 -9.92
N VAL A 8 -9.48 -1.23 -9.67
CA VAL A 8 -8.91 -0.84 -8.37
C VAL A 8 -9.31 0.59 -8.02
N ASN A 9 -9.20 1.52 -8.96
CA ASN A 9 -9.55 2.92 -8.73
C ASN A 9 -11.05 3.16 -8.53
N VAL A 10 -11.89 2.48 -9.30
CA VAL A 10 -13.34 2.54 -9.11
C VAL A 10 -13.73 2.03 -7.73
N ASN A 11 -13.12 0.94 -7.29
CA ASN A 11 -13.34 0.43 -5.95
C ASN A 11 -12.84 1.39 -4.87
N LEU A 12 -11.66 2.00 -5.04
CA LEU A 12 -11.17 3.02 -4.11
C LEU A 12 -12.11 4.22 -4.01
N SER A 13 -12.68 4.70 -5.12
CA SER A 13 -13.61 5.83 -5.11
C SER A 13 -14.93 5.51 -4.42
N ARG A 14 -15.38 4.27 -4.48
CA ARG A 14 -16.60 3.80 -3.79
C ARG A 14 -16.36 3.51 -2.31
N ILE A 15 -15.13 3.20 -1.95
CA ILE A 15 -14.75 2.67 -0.63
C ILE A 15 -14.23 3.77 0.30
N TYR A 16 -14.26 5.04 -0.10
CA TYR A 16 -13.79 6.14 0.75
C TYR A 16 -14.46 6.17 2.14
N ASN A 17 -15.62 5.52 2.25
CA ASN A 17 -16.36 5.33 3.51
C ASN A 17 -16.44 3.87 3.95
N GLN A 18 -15.76 2.94 3.28
CA GLN A 18 -15.85 1.51 3.58
C GLN A 18 -14.47 0.96 3.97
N ASN A 19 -14.53 -0.01 4.82
CA ASN A 19 -13.43 -0.69 5.46
C ASN A 19 -12.51 -1.42 4.48
N THR A 20 -11.32 -1.74 4.92
CA THR A 20 -10.32 -2.52 4.20
C THR A 20 -10.93 -3.79 3.63
N THR A 21 -11.12 -3.78 2.33
CA THR A 21 -11.52 -4.93 1.54
C THR A 21 -10.51 -5.12 0.42
N TYR A 22 -10.43 -6.31 -0.13
CA TYR A 22 -9.53 -6.59 -1.25
C TYR A 22 -8.03 -6.47 -0.89
N HIS A 23 -7.63 -7.17 0.16
CA HIS A 23 -6.24 -7.26 0.65
C HIS A 23 -5.23 -7.59 -0.46
N THR A 24 -5.63 -8.41 -1.42
CA THR A 24 -4.80 -8.82 -2.57
C THR A 24 -4.46 -7.69 -3.56
N TYR A 25 -5.18 -6.55 -3.52
CA TYR A 25 -5.01 -5.53 -4.57
C TYR A 25 -3.66 -4.80 -4.49
N LEU A 26 -3.15 -4.54 -3.30
CA LEU A 26 -1.82 -3.94 -3.17
C LEU A 26 -0.74 -4.94 -3.62
N GLU A 27 -0.87 -6.21 -3.25
CA GLU A 27 0.04 -7.26 -3.68
C GLU A 27 0.10 -7.37 -5.20
N LEU A 28 -1.06 -7.38 -5.87
CA LEU A 28 -1.14 -7.37 -7.33
C LEU A 28 -0.52 -6.12 -7.96
N LEU A 29 -0.74 -4.95 -7.37
CA LEU A 29 -0.12 -3.71 -7.83
C LEU A 29 1.40 -3.77 -7.71
N MET A 30 1.93 -4.29 -6.62
CA MET A 30 3.36 -4.43 -6.41
C MET A 30 3.98 -5.47 -7.36
N ALA A 31 3.31 -6.60 -7.61
CA ALA A 31 3.74 -7.56 -8.63
C ALA A 31 3.76 -6.94 -10.04
N CYS A 32 2.78 -6.09 -10.35
CA CYS A 32 2.76 -5.34 -11.60
C CYS A 32 3.88 -4.30 -11.67
N PHE A 33 4.26 -3.68 -10.54
CA PHE A 33 5.38 -2.76 -10.49
C PHE A 33 6.72 -3.47 -10.74
N ASP A 34 6.94 -4.62 -10.12
CA ASP A 34 8.12 -5.45 -10.36
C ASP A 34 8.21 -5.87 -11.84
N LEU A 35 7.09 -6.30 -12.43
CA LEU A 35 7.03 -6.59 -13.85
C LEU A 35 7.40 -5.37 -14.71
N TYR A 36 6.85 -4.20 -14.39
CA TYR A 36 7.16 -2.94 -15.09
C TYR A 36 8.66 -2.63 -15.04
N GLN A 37 9.29 -2.74 -13.87
CA GLN A 37 10.72 -2.53 -13.69
C GLN A 37 11.55 -3.51 -14.54
N ARG A 38 11.18 -4.79 -14.57
CA ARG A 38 11.83 -5.81 -15.40
C ARG A 38 11.72 -5.51 -16.89
N LEU A 39 10.56 -5.04 -17.35
CA LEU A 39 10.36 -4.67 -18.76
C LEU A 39 11.27 -3.51 -19.16
N ILE A 40 11.39 -2.48 -18.33
CA ILE A 40 12.30 -1.34 -18.56
C ILE A 40 13.75 -1.80 -18.57
N ASN A 41 14.16 -2.54 -17.57
CA ASN A 41 15.56 -2.98 -17.40
C ASN A 41 16.01 -3.91 -18.54
N ASN A 42 15.11 -4.69 -19.11
CA ASN A 42 15.39 -5.55 -20.25
C ASN A 42 15.21 -4.87 -21.61
N ARG A 43 14.98 -3.54 -21.63
CA ARG A 43 14.82 -2.75 -22.86
C ARG A 43 13.74 -3.29 -23.81
N ILE A 44 12.69 -3.91 -23.25
CA ILE A 44 11.56 -4.37 -24.04
C ILE A 44 10.83 -3.12 -24.54
N GLU A 45 10.52 -3.13 -25.84
CA GLU A 45 10.11 -1.96 -26.60
C GLU A 45 9.10 -1.08 -25.89
N ALA A 46 9.46 0.22 -25.80
CA ALA A 46 8.65 1.29 -25.24
C ALA A 46 7.23 1.40 -25.85
N SER A 47 7.00 0.81 -27.03
CA SER A 47 5.71 0.84 -27.71
C SER A 47 4.57 0.23 -26.89
N TYR A 48 4.84 -0.85 -26.15
CA TYR A 48 3.85 -1.47 -25.26
C TYR A 48 3.62 -0.65 -23.98
N LEU A 49 4.62 0.12 -23.55
CA LEU A 49 4.56 0.93 -22.34
C LEU A 49 4.07 2.36 -22.61
N SER A 50 4.05 2.81 -23.89
CA SER A 50 3.65 4.17 -24.28
C SER A 50 2.22 4.54 -23.88
N GLN A 51 1.33 3.56 -23.78
CA GLN A 51 -0.06 3.74 -23.35
C GLN A 51 -0.24 3.60 -21.83
N PHE A 52 0.83 3.27 -21.13
CA PHE A 52 0.77 3.03 -19.68
C PHE A 52 0.91 4.34 -18.91
N ASN A 53 -0.12 4.71 -18.17
CA ASN A 53 -0.09 5.90 -17.34
C ASN A 53 0.64 5.60 -16.01
N LEU A 54 1.96 5.75 -16.02
CA LEU A 54 2.81 5.47 -14.86
C LEU A 54 2.45 6.35 -13.66
N LYS A 55 2.19 7.65 -13.87
CA LYS A 55 1.77 8.55 -12.79
C LYS A 55 0.55 8.02 -12.05
N PHE A 56 -0.50 7.71 -12.80
CA PHE A 56 -1.74 7.16 -12.26
C PHE A 56 -1.51 5.83 -11.52
N PHE A 57 -0.61 5.00 -12.04
CA PHE A 57 -0.27 3.73 -11.43
C PHE A 57 0.43 3.92 -10.07
N ILE A 58 1.45 4.77 -10.01
CA ILE A 58 2.16 5.09 -8.76
C ILE A 58 1.20 5.70 -7.73
N GLU A 59 0.38 6.67 -8.12
CA GLU A 59 -0.64 7.25 -7.23
C GLU A 59 -1.62 6.19 -6.71
N THR A 60 -1.97 5.20 -7.53
CA THR A 60 -2.87 4.11 -7.14
C THR A 60 -2.22 3.19 -6.10
N ILE A 61 -0.93 2.88 -6.24
CA ILE A 61 -0.17 2.11 -5.25
C ILE A 61 -0.22 2.82 -3.89
N TYR A 62 0.14 4.11 -3.83
CA TYR A 62 0.13 4.88 -2.57
C TYR A 62 -1.27 4.99 -1.95
N LYS A 63 -2.28 5.30 -2.76
CA LYS A 63 -3.68 5.36 -2.28
C LYS A 63 -4.11 4.02 -1.70
N ARG A 64 -3.73 2.92 -2.34
CA ARG A 64 -4.08 1.59 -1.87
C ARG A 64 -3.34 1.22 -0.59
N ALA A 65 -2.03 1.46 -0.54
CA ALA A 65 -1.25 1.24 0.67
C ALA A 65 -1.83 2.02 1.87
N ASN A 66 -2.11 3.31 1.68
CA ASN A 66 -2.73 4.12 2.72
C ASN A 66 -4.12 3.60 3.15
N HIS A 67 -4.94 3.17 2.20
CA HIS A 67 -6.27 2.63 2.50
C HIS A 67 -6.20 1.35 3.34
N MET A 68 -5.26 0.46 3.07
CA MET A 68 -5.12 -0.80 3.79
C MET A 68 -4.70 -0.60 5.25
N LEU A 69 -3.99 0.49 5.58
CA LEU A 69 -3.65 0.84 6.96
C LEU A 69 -4.88 1.06 7.85
N ASN A 70 -6.04 1.37 7.27
CA ASN A 70 -7.29 1.44 8.04
C ASN A 70 -7.66 0.11 8.71
N GLY A 71 -7.14 -1.01 8.23
CA GLY A 71 -7.31 -2.33 8.83
C GLY A 71 -6.24 -2.70 9.85
N TYR A 72 -5.16 -1.93 9.92
CA TYR A 72 -4.08 -2.22 10.86
C TYR A 72 -4.49 -1.92 12.30
N MET A 73 -4.20 -2.86 13.19
CA MET A 73 -4.53 -2.75 14.60
C MET A 73 -3.38 -2.09 15.36
N PHE A 74 -3.39 -0.75 15.33
CA PHE A 74 -2.50 0.05 16.17
C PHE A 74 -2.78 -0.18 17.66
N PRO A 75 -1.79 0.00 18.55
CA PRO A 75 -2.00 -0.13 20.00
C PRO A 75 -3.20 0.68 20.53
N GLU A 76 -3.40 1.89 19.99
CA GLU A 76 -4.48 2.82 20.35
C GLU A 76 -5.88 2.29 19.98
N ILE A 77 -5.95 1.39 18.99
CA ILE A 77 -7.20 0.72 18.60
C ILE A 77 -7.34 -0.60 19.36
N ALA A 78 -6.26 -1.35 19.43
CA ALA A 78 -6.24 -2.66 20.09
C ALA A 78 -6.57 -2.57 21.60
N MET A 79 -6.25 -1.44 22.26
CA MET A 79 -6.53 -1.23 23.68
C MET A 79 -8.01 -1.39 24.06
N TYR A 80 -8.92 -1.25 23.10
CA TYR A 80 -10.37 -1.45 23.32
C TYR A 80 -10.83 -2.90 23.13
N MET A 81 -9.92 -3.80 22.72
CA MET A 81 -10.22 -5.22 22.56
C MET A 81 -10.07 -5.98 23.88
N GLN A 82 -10.72 -7.13 23.97
CA GLN A 82 -10.71 -7.94 25.20
C GLN A 82 -9.29 -8.43 25.59
N THR A 83 -8.43 -8.67 24.60
CA THR A 83 -7.05 -9.12 24.76
C THR A 83 -6.13 -8.34 23.82
N PRO A 84 -5.83 -7.06 24.15
CA PRO A 84 -5.14 -6.13 23.22
C PRO A 84 -3.87 -6.72 22.61
N GLU A 85 -3.07 -7.41 23.40
CA GLU A 85 -1.79 -7.99 23.00
C GLU A 85 -1.89 -9.02 21.86
N LYS A 86 -3.09 -9.59 21.64
CA LYS A 86 -3.34 -10.53 20.54
C LYS A 86 -3.71 -9.84 19.22
N TYR A 87 -4.08 -8.56 19.31
CA TYR A 87 -4.56 -7.80 18.15
C TYR A 87 -3.52 -6.83 17.60
N VAL A 88 -2.65 -6.28 18.46
CA VAL A 88 -1.62 -5.33 18.02
C VAL A 88 -0.78 -5.93 16.89
N GLY A 89 -0.67 -5.18 15.79
CA GLY A 89 0.09 -5.59 14.61
C GLY A 89 -0.68 -6.45 13.61
N ALA A 90 -1.91 -6.85 13.91
CA ALA A 90 -2.73 -7.59 12.97
C ALA A 90 -3.43 -6.65 11.97
N PHE A 91 -3.82 -7.20 10.82
CA PHE A 91 -4.77 -6.58 9.90
C PHE A 91 -6.15 -7.20 10.08
N CYS A 92 -7.17 -6.37 10.15
CA CYS A 92 -8.54 -6.81 10.37
C CYS A 92 -9.48 -6.28 9.30
N VAL A 93 -10.56 -7.01 9.10
CA VAL A 93 -11.70 -6.61 8.26
C VAL A 93 -12.72 -5.91 9.15
N ARG A 94 -12.68 -4.56 9.20
CA ARG A 94 -13.51 -3.76 10.13
C ARG A 94 -15.02 -3.95 9.96
N HIS A 95 -15.49 -4.12 8.73
CA HIS A 95 -16.92 -4.29 8.45
C HIS A 95 -17.43 -5.70 8.72
N ASP A 96 -16.55 -6.60 9.17
CA ASP A 96 -16.87 -7.97 9.53
C ASP A 96 -16.38 -8.26 10.96
N ASP A 97 -16.93 -7.49 11.90
CA ASP A 97 -16.68 -7.60 13.34
C ASP A 97 -15.20 -7.61 13.74
N PHE A 98 -14.36 -6.85 13.03
CA PHE A 98 -12.91 -6.85 13.20
C PHE A 98 -12.28 -8.22 13.02
N ARG A 99 -12.86 -9.04 12.16
CA ARG A 99 -12.35 -10.37 11.86
C ARG A 99 -10.90 -10.30 11.38
N ILE A 100 -10.06 -11.17 11.94
CA ILE A 100 -8.67 -11.38 11.55
C ILE A 100 -8.56 -12.78 10.96
N ARG A 101 -8.08 -12.87 9.72
CA ARG A 101 -7.82 -14.14 9.04
C ARG A 101 -6.35 -14.18 8.63
N ILE A 102 -5.78 -15.38 8.69
CA ILE A 102 -4.37 -15.57 8.36
C ILE A 102 -4.07 -15.30 6.88
N ASP A 103 -5.02 -15.60 6.00
CA ASP A 103 -4.91 -15.32 4.57
C ASP A 103 -4.93 -13.81 4.29
N ASP A 104 -5.78 -13.03 4.96
CA ASP A 104 -5.81 -11.58 4.84
C ASP A 104 -4.48 -10.98 5.32
N ILE A 105 -3.98 -11.41 6.48
CA ILE A 105 -2.67 -10.97 7.02
C ILE A 105 -1.53 -11.32 6.06
N GLN A 106 -1.54 -12.52 5.49
CA GLN A 106 -0.52 -12.95 4.54
C GLN A 106 -0.45 -12.01 3.32
N HIS A 107 -1.59 -11.67 2.73
CA HIS A 107 -1.64 -10.75 1.59
C HIS A 107 -1.19 -9.34 1.97
N ASP A 108 -1.62 -8.84 3.14
CA ASP A 108 -1.22 -7.52 3.61
C ASP A 108 0.29 -7.45 3.88
N VAL A 109 0.85 -8.43 4.58
CA VAL A 109 2.30 -8.48 4.90
C VAL A 109 3.12 -8.62 3.62
N SER A 110 2.74 -9.50 2.69
CA SER A 110 3.40 -9.68 1.39
C SER A 110 3.40 -8.38 0.60
N ALA A 111 2.25 -7.70 0.56
CA ALA A 111 2.09 -6.45 -0.16
C ALA A 111 2.97 -5.33 0.43
N TYR A 112 2.93 -5.13 1.74
CA TYR A 112 3.75 -4.10 2.39
C TYR A 112 5.24 -4.42 2.36
N TYR A 113 5.62 -5.68 2.49
CA TYR A 113 7.01 -6.07 2.32
C TYR A 113 7.53 -5.68 0.92
N SER A 114 6.78 -6.01 -0.12
CA SER A 114 7.12 -5.63 -1.49
C SER A 114 7.13 -4.11 -1.68
N PHE A 115 6.16 -3.39 -1.10
CA PHE A 115 6.11 -1.93 -1.13
C PHE A 115 7.35 -1.30 -0.49
N LEU A 116 7.79 -1.80 0.67
CA LEU A 116 8.98 -1.32 1.36
C LEU A 116 10.27 -1.63 0.59
N MET A 117 10.36 -2.80 -0.04
CA MET A 117 11.51 -3.17 -0.85
C MET A 117 11.71 -2.25 -2.08
N HIS A 118 10.63 -1.71 -2.61
CA HIS A 118 10.63 -0.80 -3.76
C HIS A 118 10.37 0.66 -3.39
N PHE A 119 10.49 1.00 -2.10
CA PHE A 119 10.09 2.30 -1.61
C PHE A 119 10.86 3.45 -2.25
N ASP A 120 12.18 3.31 -2.38
CA ASP A 120 13.04 4.35 -2.94
C ASP A 120 12.71 4.62 -4.42
N GLU A 121 12.51 3.57 -5.21
CA GLU A 121 12.12 3.71 -6.62
C GLU A 121 10.73 4.34 -6.76
N LEU A 122 9.78 3.94 -5.92
CA LEU A 122 8.44 4.52 -5.90
C LEU A 122 8.47 6.01 -5.56
N GLU A 123 9.28 6.41 -4.58
CA GLU A 123 9.47 7.81 -4.19
C GLU A 123 10.15 8.64 -5.30
N GLU A 124 11.11 8.06 -6.02
CA GLU A 124 11.71 8.73 -7.17
C GLU A 124 10.68 9.04 -8.25
N TYR A 125 9.84 8.06 -8.60
CA TYR A 125 8.74 8.30 -9.55
C TYR A 125 7.75 9.32 -9.02
N ARG A 126 7.41 9.25 -7.75
CA ARG A 126 6.48 10.20 -7.13
C ARG A 126 7.00 11.63 -7.19
N LYS A 127 8.28 11.86 -6.88
CA LYS A 127 8.94 13.17 -6.98
C LYS A 127 8.91 13.72 -8.40
N GLN A 128 9.12 12.86 -9.42
CA GLN A 128 9.04 13.27 -10.83
C GLN A 128 7.64 13.79 -11.22
N PHE A 129 6.58 13.26 -10.60
CA PHE A 129 5.20 13.62 -10.93
C PHE A 129 4.59 14.69 -10.02
N SER A 130 5.20 14.99 -8.90
CA SER A 130 4.72 16.03 -7.96
C SER A 130 5.10 17.41 -8.48
N ARG A 131 4.11 18.32 -8.53
CA ARG A 131 4.39 19.74 -8.72
C ARG A 131 4.90 20.34 -7.41
N PRO A 132 5.78 21.37 -7.44
CA PRO A 132 6.38 21.97 -6.23
C PRO A 132 5.40 22.64 -5.25
N SER A 133 4.10 22.62 -5.50
CA SER A 133 3.07 23.41 -4.80
C SER A 133 1.89 22.63 -4.20
N ASP A 134 1.96 21.29 -4.10
CA ASP A 134 0.85 20.54 -3.49
C ASP A 134 1.05 20.40 -1.96
N PRO A 135 0.26 21.11 -1.12
CA PRO A 135 0.37 21.06 0.35
C PRO A 135 -0.08 19.70 0.96
N GLU A 136 -0.67 18.82 0.16
CA GLU A 136 -1.16 17.50 0.58
C GLU A 136 -0.03 16.48 0.85
N GLN A 137 1.22 16.90 0.65
CA GLN A 137 2.39 16.02 0.71
C GLN A 137 2.92 15.80 2.13
N SER A 138 2.60 16.72 3.08
CA SER A 138 3.12 16.61 4.46
C SER A 138 2.45 15.49 5.25
N ASP A 139 1.13 15.27 5.07
CA ASP A 139 0.40 14.22 5.80
C ASP A 139 0.78 12.81 5.34
N LYS A 140 1.18 12.66 4.07
CA LYS A 140 1.53 11.35 3.49
C LYS A 140 2.90 10.85 3.90
N THR A 141 3.84 11.74 4.14
CA THR A 141 5.17 11.40 4.66
C THR A 141 5.06 10.87 6.08
N GLN A 142 4.17 11.44 6.89
CA GLN A 142 3.93 10.99 8.26
C GLN A 142 3.41 9.55 8.31
N ILE A 143 2.49 9.18 7.42
CA ILE A 143 1.94 7.82 7.36
C ILE A 143 3.01 6.79 7.02
N ILE A 144 3.92 7.15 6.11
CA ILE A 144 5.03 6.27 5.72
C ILE A 144 6.04 6.14 6.86
N GLU A 145 6.33 7.22 7.56
CA GLU A 145 7.17 7.19 8.76
C GLU A 145 6.54 6.31 9.84
N ASP A 146 5.23 6.38 10.04
CA ASP A 146 4.50 5.51 10.95
C ASP A 146 4.55 4.05 10.51
N MET A 147 4.45 3.77 9.19
CA MET A 147 4.64 2.41 8.66
C MET A 147 6.06 1.90 8.90
N LEU A 148 7.09 2.70 8.59
CA LEU A 148 8.49 2.32 8.82
C LEU A 148 8.76 2.10 10.30
N ARG A 149 8.14 2.86 11.18
CA ARG A 149 8.21 2.68 12.64
C ARG A 149 7.57 1.37 13.09
N VAL A 150 6.48 0.95 12.44
CA VAL A 150 5.76 -0.29 12.77
C VAL A 150 6.47 -1.52 12.20
N PHE A 151 6.93 -1.45 10.95
CA PHE A 151 7.54 -2.60 10.26
C PHE A 151 9.07 -2.61 10.27
N GLY A 152 9.69 -1.44 10.49
CA GLY A 152 11.14 -1.28 10.54
C GLY A 152 11.78 -1.62 11.90
N GLY A 153 11.20 -2.57 12.64
CA GLY A 153 11.53 -2.96 14.00
C GLY A 153 12.97 -2.71 14.43
N SER A 154 13.12 -2.08 15.55
CA SER A 154 14.38 -1.71 16.22
C SER A 154 15.52 -2.70 16.02
N SER A 155 16.42 -2.41 15.11
CA SER A 155 17.76 -3.00 15.10
C SER A 155 18.71 -2.20 16.00
N GLU A 156 18.23 -1.75 17.17
CA GLU A 156 19.10 -1.26 18.22
C GLU A 156 18.93 -2.12 19.45
N GLY A 157 19.84 -3.06 19.61
CA GLY A 157 19.90 -3.87 20.81
C GLY A 157 20.93 -4.98 20.76
N LYS A 158 22.19 -4.67 20.51
CA LYS A 158 23.33 -5.14 21.31
C LYS A 158 24.65 -4.71 20.70
#